data_b3e7f48760f33df4603868119d61aba4
#
_entry.id   b3e7f48760f33df4603868119d61aba4
#
_cell.length_a   1.000
_cell.length_b   1.000
_cell.length_c   1.000
_cell.angle_alpha   90.00
_cell.angle_beta   90.00
_cell.angle_gamma   90.00
#
_symmetry.space_group_name_H-M   'P 1'
#
loop_
_entity.id
_entity.type
_entity.pdbx_description
1 polymer ?
#
loop_
_entity_poly.entity_id
_entity_poly.type
_entity_poly.pdbx_seq_one_letter_code
_entity_poly.pdbx_strand_id
1 'polypeptide(L)'
;MKRTDYINWDEYFMGIAILAAKRSKDPNTQVGACIVSQDNIIISTGYNGMPKGCSDDEFPWDRRGNTDADTKYPYVVHAELNAILNANGRDLRGSRIYVALFPCNECAKAIIQSGIKEVVYLSDKYADTMMNLVSKRMLDAAGVRYTRLNTDIGSLTLDFVAEENIKK
;
A
#
# COMPACT_ATOMS: atom_id res chain seq x y z
N MET A 1 -24.10 0.14 -27.10
CA MET A 1 -22.76 0.80 -27.03
C MET A 1 -22.21 0.57 -25.62
N LYS A 2 -20.95 0.16 -25.45
CA LYS A 2 -20.37 -0.01 -24.12
C LYS A 2 -20.20 1.34 -23.41
N ARG A 3 -20.25 1.38 -22.09
CA ARG A 3 -19.90 2.60 -21.33
C ARG A 3 -18.42 2.94 -21.49
N THR A 4 -18.07 4.21 -21.42
CA THR A 4 -16.70 4.73 -21.61
C THR A 4 -16.14 5.42 -20.36
N ASP A 5 -16.96 5.57 -19.33
CA ASP A 5 -16.68 6.26 -18.07
C ASP A 5 -16.24 5.31 -16.96
N TYR A 6 -15.54 4.23 -17.32
CA TYR A 6 -14.97 3.28 -16.33
C TYR A 6 -13.52 3.63 -16.03
N ILE A 7 -13.10 3.36 -14.79
CA ILE A 7 -11.71 3.54 -14.34
C ILE A 7 -10.77 2.54 -15.01
N ASN A 8 -9.53 2.91 -15.22
CA ASN A 8 -8.50 2.00 -15.72
C ASN A 8 -7.97 1.06 -14.62
N TRP A 9 -7.13 0.09 -15.01
CA TRP A 9 -6.61 -0.91 -14.07
C TRP A 9 -5.74 -0.31 -12.95
N ASP A 10 -4.90 0.67 -13.24
CA ASP A 10 -4.04 1.29 -12.25
C ASP A 10 -4.86 2.10 -11.23
N GLU A 11 -5.89 2.82 -11.70
CA GLU A 11 -6.85 3.52 -10.85
C GLU A 11 -7.63 2.56 -9.96
N TYR A 12 -8.06 1.43 -10.52
CA TYR A 12 -8.77 0.39 -9.77
C TYR A 12 -7.90 -0.19 -8.65
N PHE A 13 -6.69 -0.63 -8.95
CA PHE A 13 -5.81 -1.24 -7.95
C PHE A 13 -5.29 -0.23 -6.92
N MET A 14 -5.02 1.01 -7.34
CA MET A 14 -4.71 2.07 -6.38
C MET A 14 -5.92 2.41 -5.51
N GLY A 15 -7.12 2.40 -6.07
CA GLY A 15 -8.38 2.54 -5.32
C GLY A 15 -8.53 1.48 -4.25
N ILE A 16 -8.21 0.21 -4.55
CA ILE A 16 -8.20 -0.88 -3.57
C ILE A 16 -7.14 -0.63 -2.47
N ALA A 17 -5.95 -0.17 -2.83
CA ALA A 17 -4.92 0.18 -1.84
C ALA A 17 -5.40 1.32 -0.92
N ILE A 18 -6.01 2.36 -1.47
CA ILE A 18 -6.58 3.48 -0.70
C ILE A 18 -7.73 2.99 0.21
N LEU A 19 -8.58 2.10 -0.29
CA LEU A 19 -9.65 1.50 0.50
C LEU A 19 -9.08 0.67 1.66
N ALA A 20 -8.04 -0.12 1.42
CA ALA A 20 -7.34 -0.87 2.46
C ALA A 20 -6.80 0.07 3.56
N ALA A 21 -6.27 1.24 3.19
CA ALA A 21 -5.78 2.24 4.14
C ALA A 21 -6.86 2.71 5.13
N LYS A 22 -8.15 2.66 4.76
CA LYS A 22 -9.27 3.01 5.67
C LYS A 22 -9.39 2.04 6.86
N ARG A 23 -8.73 0.90 6.81
CA ARG A 23 -8.65 -0.04 7.93
C ARG A 23 -7.56 0.32 8.94
N SER A 24 -6.61 1.18 8.57
CA SER A 24 -5.53 1.59 9.49
C SER A 24 -6.09 2.43 10.64
N LYS A 25 -5.66 2.11 11.85
CA LYS A 25 -5.98 2.84 13.08
C LYS A 25 -4.93 3.89 13.43
N ASP A 26 -3.86 4.02 12.64
CA ASP A 26 -2.83 5.04 12.82
C ASP A 26 -3.45 6.45 12.70
N PRO A 27 -3.43 7.26 13.78
CA PRO A 27 -4.05 8.59 13.75
C PRO A 27 -3.30 9.59 12.85
N ASN A 28 -2.04 9.27 12.47
CA ASN A 28 -1.18 10.21 11.74
C ASN A 28 -1.12 9.92 10.24
N THR A 29 -0.96 8.65 9.86
CA THR A 29 -0.75 8.28 8.46
C THR A 29 -1.36 6.91 8.18
N GLN A 30 -2.41 6.87 7.37
CA GLN A 30 -3.05 5.66 6.94
C GLN A 30 -2.53 5.29 5.55
N VAL A 31 -1.90 4.12 5.44
CA VAL A 31 -1.34 3.60 4.19
C VAL A 31 -1.97 2.24 3.88
N GLY A 32 -2.24 2.00 2.62
CA GLY A 32 -2.69 0.71 2.13
C GLY A 32 -1.87 0.26 0.94
N ALA A 33 -1.84 -1.03 0.72
CA ALA A 33 -1.18 -1.66 -0.41
C ALA A 33 -2.05 -2.74 -1.04
N CYS A 34 -1.90 -2.95 -2.34
CA CYS A 34 -2.55 -3.99 -3.12
C CYS A 34 -1.53 -4.67 -4.03
N ILE A 35 -1.37 -5.99 -3.90
CA ILE A 35 -0.48 -6.78 -4.76
C ILE A 35 -1.30 -7.48 -5.83
N VAL A 36 -0.86 -7.37 -7.07
CA VAL A 36 -1.57 -7.79 -8.26
C VAL A 36 -0.67 -8.61 -9.17
N SER A 37 -1.16 -9.74 -9.69
CA SER A 37 -0.45 -10.56 -10.66
C SER A 37 -0.28 -9.84 -12.01
N GLN A 38 0.53 -10.41 -12.91
CA GLN A 38 0.65 -9.91 -14.27
C GLN A 38 -0.68 -9.96 -15.05
N ASP A 39 -1.57 -10.87 -14.68
CA ASP A 39 -2.89 -11.05 -15.30
C ASP A 39 -3.98 -10.18 -14.67
N ASN A 40 -3.60 -9.15 -13.90
CA ASN A 40 -4.54 -8.25 -13.22
C ASN A 40 -5.43 -8.92 -12.16
N ILE A 41 -4.94 -9.98 -11.53
CA ILE A 41 -5.64 -10.63 -10.42
C ILE A 41 -5.07 -10.13 -9.09
N ILE A 42 -5.93 -9.64 -8.20
CA ILE A 42 -5.52 -9.24 -6.85
C ILE A 42 -5.07 -10.47 -6.07
N ILE A 43 -3.83 -10.46 -5.61
CA ILE A 43 -3.25 -11.54 -4.80
C ILE A 43 -3.52 -11.28 -3.32
N SER A 44 -3.25 -10.07 -2.86
CA SER A 44 -3.40 -9.67 -1.46
C SER A 44 -3.53 -8.17 -1.30
N THR A 45 -3.98 -7.76 -0.12
CA THR A 45 -3.99 -6.38 0.33
C THR A 45 -3.38 -6.27 1.72
N GLY A 46 -2.90 -5.08 2.07
CA GLY A 46 -2.40 -4.77 3.40
C GLY A 46 -2.65 -3.32 3.75
N TYR A 47 -2.61 -3.03 5.04
CA TYR A 47 -2.62 -1.66 5.58
C TYR A 47 -1.70 -1.60 6.79
N ASN A 48 -1.22 -0.41 7.15
CA ASN A 48 -0.34 -0.27 8.30
C ASN A 48 -1.09 -0.44 9.61
N GLY A 49 -0.54 -1.24 10.53
CA GLY A 49 -1.19 -1.58 11.79
C GLY A 49 -0.28 -2.33 12.75
N MET A 50 -0.74 -2.53 13.97
CA MET A 50 -0.04 -3.35 14.97
C MET A 50 -0.01 -4.82 14.54
N PRO A 51 1.01 -5.58 14.96
CA PRO A 51 1.08 -7.02 14.72
C PRO A 51 -0.11 -7.76 15.34
N LYS A 52 -0.46 -8.93 14.81
CA LYS A 52 -1.50 -9.77 15.39
C LYS A 52 -1.19 -10.10 16.84
N GLY A 53 -2.15 -9.88 17.74
CA GLY A 53 -2.00 -10.10 19.17
C GLY A 53 -1.46 -8.90 19.94
N CYS A 54 -1.00 -7.85 19.27
CA CYS A 54 -0.66 -6.58 19.88
C CYS A 54 -1.89 -5.68 19.87
N SER A 55 -2.39 -5.32 21.03
CA SER A 55 -3.61 -4.51 21.16
C SER A 55 -3.38 -3.08 20.64
N ASP A 56 -4.27 -2.61 19.80
CA ASP A 56 -4.26 -1.23 19.31
C ASP A 56 -4.46 -0.19 20.44
N ASP A 57 -5.02 -0.61 21.57
CA ASP A 57 -5.30 0.23 22.72
C ASP A 57 -4.14 0.23 23.74
N GLU A 58 -3.24 -0.76 23.69
CA GLU A 58 -2.12 -0.91 24.62
C GLU A 58 -0.78 -0.44 24.04
N PHE A 59 -0.62 -0.53 22.72
CA PHE A 59 0.60 -0.12 22.04
C PHE A 59 0.56 1.35 21.59
N PRO A 60 1.72 2.06 21.63
CA PRO A 60 1.74 3.48 21.34
C PRO A 60 1.51 3.78 19.85
N TRP A 61 0.71 4.81 19.58
CA TRP A 61 0.53 5.40 18.25
C TRP A 61 1.24 6.73 18.06
N ASP A 62 1.92 7.20 19.10
CA ASP A 62 2.62 8.47 19.10
C ASP A 62 3.86 8.44 18.18
N ARG A 63 4.19 9.60 17.65
CA ARG A 63 5.40 9.80 16.83
C ARG A 63 6.60 10.25 17.65
N ARG A 64 6.38 10.63 18.90
CA ARG A 64 7.40 11.13 19.84
C ARG A 64 7.13 10.52 21.21
N GLY A 65 8.18 10.18 21.92
CA GLY A 65 8.16 9.63 23.28
C GLY A 65 9.45 9.91 24.00
N ASN A 66 9.56 9.46 25.22
CA ASN A 66 10.82 9.57 26.00
C ASN A 66 11.89 8.63 25.46
N THR A 67 11.46 7.49 24.94
CA THR A 67 12.31 6.49 24.28
C THR A 67 11.65 6.09 22.93
N ASP A 68 12.39 5.39 22.08
CA ASP A 68 11.85 4.85 20.83
C ASP A 68 10.70 3.86 21.12
N ALA A 69 10.76 3.12 22.23
CA ALA A 69 9.72 2.18 22.66
C ALA A 69 8.38 2.86 23.01
N ASP A 70 8.39 4.16 23.27
CA ASP A 70 7.17 4.92 23.53
C ASP A 70 6.51 5.44 22.24
N THR A 71 7.06 5.06 21.08
CA THR A 71 6.58 5.49 19.77
C THR A 71 6.05 4.31 18.96
N LYS A 72 5.24 4.59 17.95
CA LYS A 72 4.70 3.57 17.04
C LYS A 72 5.77 2.87 16.16
N TYR A 73 6.90 3.51 15.92
CA TYR A 73 7.85 3.11 14.89
C TYR A 73 8.44 1.71 15.04
N PRO A 74 8.76 1.21 16.25
CA PRO A 74 9.24 -0.15 16.42
C PRO A 74 8.17 -1.23 16.23
N TYR A 75 6.89 -0.88 16.30
CA TYR A 75 5.79 -1.83 16.39
C TYR A 75 4.95 -1.93 15.12
N VAL A 76 4.69 -0.80 14.45
CA VAL A 76 3.77 -0.76 13.31
C VAL A 76 4.35 -1.51 12.11
N VAL A 77 3.64 -2.51 11.66
CA VAL A 77 3.89 -3.20 10.39
C VAL A 77 3.36 -2.34 9.25
N HIS A 78 4.21 -2.01 8.28
CA HIS A 78 3.82 -1.20 7.14
C HIS A 78 2.87 -1.95 6.19
N ALA A 79 2.11 -1.20 5.41
CA ALA A 79 1.10 -1.74 4.50
C ALA A 79 1.67 -2.72 3.47
N GLU A 80 2.85 -2.42 2.92
CA GLU A 80 3.52 -3.26 1.93
C GLU A 80 3.92 -4.61 2.51
N LEU A 81 4.54 -4.59 3.70
CA LEU A 81 4.93 -5.81 4.41
C LEU A 81 3.69 -6.63 4.78
N ASN A 82 2.63 -5.99 5.27
CA ASN A 82 1.37 -6.67 5.54
C ASN A 82 0.76 -7.29 4.28
N ALA A 83 0.79 -6.61 3.14
CA ALA A 83 0.31 -7.16 1.88
C ALA A 83 1.13 -8.40 1.46
N ILE A 84 2.46 -8.36 1.60
CA ILE A 84 3.35 -9.49 1.30
C ILE A 84 3.03 -10.68 2.22
N LEU A 85 2.92 -10.46 3.51
CA LEU A 85 2.59 -11.52 4.49
C LEU A 85 1.18 -12.07 4.29
N ASN A 86 0.21 -11.23 3.95
CA ASN A 86 -1.17 -11.63 3.68
C ASN A 86 -1.32 -12.46 2.38
N ALA A 87 -0.31 -12.46 1.51
CA ALA A 87 -0.30 -13.34 0.34
C ALA A 87 -0.28 -14.83 0.73
N ASN A 88 0.12 -15.13 1.97
CA ASN A 88 0.02 -16.45 2.58
C ASN A 88 0.61 -17.59 1.71
N GLY A 89 1.84 -17.39 1.26
CA GLY A 89 2.58 -18.36 0.45
C GLY A 89 2.25 -18.38 -1.05
N ARG A 90 1.37 -17.50 -1.53
CA ARG A 90 1.18 -17.31 -2.97
C ARG A 90 2.44 -16.75 -3.61
N ASP A 91 2.71 -17.16 -4.84
CA ASP A 91 3.85 -16.67 -5.60
C ASP A 91 3.66 -15.18 -5.97
N LEU A 92 4.60 -14.34 -5.52
CA LEU A 92 4.60 -12.91 -5.81
C LEU A 92 5.60 -12.53 -6.92
N ARG A 93 6.33 -13.48 -7.47
CA ARG A 93 7.32 -13.21 -8.52
C ARG A 93 6.67 -12.60 -9.75
N GLY A 94 7.26 -11.49 -10.21
CA GLY A 94 6.76 -10.76 -11.37
C GLY A 94 5.51 -9.91 -11.13
N SER A 95 4.93 -9.94 -9.93
CA SER A 95 3.75 -9.14 -9.59
C SER A 95 4.07 -7.64 -9.47
N ARG A 96 3.01 -6.85 -9.35
CA ARG A 96 3.03 -5.41 -9.09
C ARG A 96 2.44 -5.13 -7.71
N ILE A 97 2.98 -4.12 -7.01
CA ILE A 97 2.40 -3.59 -5.78
C ILE A 97 1.97 -2.14 -5.97
N TYR A 98 0.73 -1.85 -5.64
CA TYR A 98 0.17 -0.51 -5.58
C TYR A 98 0.18 -0.04 -4.14
N VAL A 99 0.71 1.15 -3.89
CA VAL A 99 0.83 1.71 -2.54
C VAL A 99 0.63 3.22 -2.56
N ALA A 100 -0.11 3.74 -1.59
CA ALA A 100 -0.41 5.17 -1.57
C ALA A 100 0.84 6.04 -1.31
N LEU A 101 1.84 5.52 -0.59
CA LEU A 101 3.08 6.22 -0.25
C LEU A 101 4.28 5.40 -0.70
N PHE A 102 5.28 6.05 -1.31
CA PHE A 102 6.50 5.38 -1.79
C PHE A 102 7.14 4.53 -0.68
N PRO A 103 7.53 3.27 -0.96
CA PRO A 103 8.05 2.34 0.04
C PRO A 103 9.35 2.83 0.71
N CYS A 104 9.43 2.71 2.02
CA CYS A 104 10.68 2.93 2.74
C CYS A 104 11.71 1.82 2.46
N ASN A 105 12.94 2.00 2.94
CA ASN A 105 14.02 1.02 2.75
C ASN A 105 13.68 -0.38 3.28
N GLU A 106 12.96 -0.50 4.40
CA GLU A 106 12.57 -1.81 4.95
C GLU A 106 11.55 -2.51 4.04
N CYS A 107 10.54 -1.77 3.56
CA CYS A 107 9.57 -2.32 2.63
C CYS A 107 10.21 -2.66 1.26
N ALA A 108 11.16 -1.85 0.78
CA ALA A 108 11.89 -2.15 -0.44
C ALA A 108 12.62 -3.49 -0.37
N LYS A 109 13.26 -3.82 0.76
CA LYS A 109 13.90 -5.13 0.98
C LYS A 109 12.89 -6.28 0.85
N ALA A 110 11.72 -6.15 1.49
CA ALA A 110 10.67 -7.16 1.43
C ALA A 110 10.09 -7.31 0.01
N ILE A 111 9.87 -6.20 -0.70
CA ILE A 111 9.41 -6.17 -2.10
C ILE A 111 10.39 -6.91 -3.01
N ILE A 112 11.69 -6.62 -2.89
CA ILE A 112 12.74 -7.26 -3.69
C ILE A 112 12.79 -8.76 -3.39
N GLN A 113 12.85 -9.15 -2.11
CA GLN A 113 12.98 -10.56 -1.70
C GLN A 113 11.75 -11.39 -2.04
N SER A 114 10.56 -10.80 -2.10
CA SER A 114 9.33 -11.48 -2.54
C SER A 114 9.23 -11.65 -4.06
N GLY A 115 10.13 -11.04 -4.83
CA GLY A 115 10.16 -11.14 -6.30
C GLY A 115 9.19 -10.22 -7.02
N ILE A 116 8.58 -9.27 -6.33
CA ILE A 116 7.76 -8.21 -6.94
C ILE A 116 8.64 -7.38 -7.88
N LYS A 117 8.16 -7.05 -9.07
CA LYS A 117 8.94 -6.40 -10.13
C LYS A 117 8.52 -4.96 -10.43
N GLU A 118 7.42 -4.52 -9.86
CA GLU A 118 6.93 -3.17 -10.10
C GLU A 118 6.23 -2.58 -8.88
N VAL A 119 6.54 -1.32 -8.59
CA VAL A 119 5.88 -0.50 -7.57
C VAL A 119 5.14 0.63 -8.27
N VAL A 120 3.83 0.71 -8.10
CA VAL A 120 3.03 1.87 -8.51
C VAL A 120 2.65 2.65 -7.26
N TYR A 121 3.06 3.91 -7.19
CA TYR A 121 2.84 4.72 -5.99
C TYR A 121 2.08 6.01 -6.31
N LEU A 122 1.39 6.56 -5.32
CA LEU A 122 0.62 7.80 -5.49
C LEU A 122 1.44 9.03 -5.03
N SER A 123 2.09 8.95 -3.89
CA SER A 123 2.83 10.05 -3.28
C SER A 123 4.26 9.65 -2.93
N ASP A 124 5.20 10.56 -3.20
CA ASP A 124 6.61 10.47 -2.79
C ASP A 124 6.99 11.66 -1.91
N LYS A 125 6.13 11.99 -0.95
CA LYS A 125 6.33 13.17 -0.08
C LYS A 125 7.60 13.13 0.78
N TYR A 126 8.25 11.97 0.87
CA TYR A 126 9.52 11.77 1.59
C TYR A 126 10.71 11.53 0.65
N ALA A 127 10.62 11.96 -0.61
CA ALA A 127 11.61 11.70 -1.67
C ALA A 127 13.05 12.02 -1.26
N ASP A 128 13.25 13.09 -0.49
CA ASP A 128 14.57 13.60 -0.10
C ASP A 128 15.09 13.01 1.21
N THR A 129 14.36 12.09 1.83
CA THR A 129 14.83 11.43 3.05
C THR A 129 15.86 10.36 2.73
N MET A 130 16.81 10.13 3.66
CA MET A 130 17.80 9.05 3.54
C MET A 130 17.13 7.70 3.24
N MET A 131 16.04 7.37 3.94
CA MET A 131 15.35 6.09 3.80
C MET A 131 14.75 5.91 2.40
N ASN A 132 14.23 6.98 1.80
CA ASN A 132 13.69 6.95 0.45
C ASN A 132 14.78 6.84 -0.61
N LEU A 133 15.89 7.56 -0.45
CA LEU A 133 17.04 7.48 -1.35
C LEU A 133 17.66 6.06 -1.32
N VAL A 134 17.80 5.46 -0.15
CA VAL A 134 18.28 4.08 -0.01
C VAL A 134 17.30 3.08 -0.62
N SER A 135 15.99 3.28 -0.44
CA SER A 135 14.95 2.47 -1.07
C SER A 135 15.10 2.48 -2.59
N LYS A 136 15.16 3.64 -3.22
CA LYS A 136 15.33 3.79 -4.68
C LYS A 136 16.60 3.10 -5.16
N ARG A 137 17.73 3.30 -4.48
CA ARG A 137 19.00 2.66 -4.82
C ARG A 137 18.90 1.12 -4.83
N MET A 138 18.19 0.53 -3.85
CA MET A 138 18.01 -0.92 -3.80
C MET A 138 17.07 -1.41 -4.91
N LEU A 139 15.95 -0.72 -5.14
CA LEU A 139 15.00 -1.05 -6.19
C LEU A 139 15.65 -1.01 -7.57
N ASP A 140 16.44 0.04 -7.84
CA ASP A 140 17.20 0.20 -9.09
C ASP A 140 18.20 -0.96 -9.28
N ALA A 141 19.00 -1.27 -8.26
CA ALA A 141 19.98 -2.36 -8.30
C ALA A 141 19.33 -3.74 -8.52
N ALA A 142 18.11 -3.95 -7.99
CA ALA A 142 17.37 -5.20 -8.15
C ALA A 142 16.53 -5.26 -9.43
N GLY A 143 16.51 -4.20 -10.23
CA GLY A 143 15.71 -4.09 -11.45
C GLY A 143 14.19 -4.10 -11.17
N VAL A 144 13.78 -3.55 -10.04
CA VAL A 144 12.37 -3.31 -9.71
C VAL A 144 11.98 -1.94 -10.22
N ARG A 145 11.03 -1.88 -11.15
CA ARG A 145 10.51 -0.62 -11.67
C ARG A 145 9.64 0.07 -10.63
N TYR A 146 9.64 1.38 -10.61
CA TYR A 146 8.69 2.15 -9.82
C TYR A 146 8.18 3.34 -10.62
N THR A 147 6.86 3.52 -10.58
CA THR A 147 6.16 4.54 -11.39
C THR A 147 5.14 5.25 -10.51
N ARG A 148 5.12 6.57 -10.60
CA ARG A 148 4.06 7.35 -9.98
C ARG A 148 2.77 7.18 -10.77
N LEU A 149 1.65 6.91 -10.08
CA LEU A 149 0.34 6.85 -10.72
C LEU A 149 0.05 8.17 -11.44
N ASN A 150 -0.23 8.07 -12.74
CA ASN A 150 -0.74 9.18 -13.54
C ASN A 150 -2.25 8.98 -13.71
N THR A 151 -3.04 9.90 -13.16
CA THR A 151 -4.50 9.85 -13.22
C THR A 151 -5.09 11.24 -13.17
N ASP A 152 -6.17 11.44 -13.91
CA ASP A 152 -7.00 12.65 -13.85
C ASP A 152 -8.14 12.53 -12.84
N ILE A 153 -8.32 11.35 -12.21
CA ILE A 153 -9.35 11.12 -11.20
C ILE A 153 -8.94 11.78 -9.89
N GLY A 154 -9.68 12.80 -9.46
CA GLY A 154 -9.47 13.49 -8.18
C GLY A 154 -10.01 12.71 -7.00
N SER A 155 -11.12 11.97 -7.16
CA SER A 155 -11.75 11.16 -6.12
C SER A 155 -12.59 10.03 -6.70
N LEU A 156 -12.77 8.98 -5.89
CA LEU A 156 -13.69 7.89 -6.15
C LEU A 156 -14.62 7.74 -4.93
N THR A 157 -15.92 7.88 -5.14
CA THR A 157 -16.93 7.74 -4.08
C THR A 157 -17.46 6.31 -4.05
N LEU A 158 -17.58 5.75 -2.86
CA LEU A 158 -18.22 4.46 -2.60
C LEU A 158 -19.50 4.70 -1.80
N ASP A 159 -20.64 4.43 -2.40
CA ASP A 159 -21.94 4.52 -1.74
C ASP A 159 -22.36 3.14 -1.23
N PHE A 160 -22.64 3.04 0.09
CA PHE A 160 -23.13 1.82 0.73
C PHE A 160 -24.65 1.81 0.87
N VAL A 161 -25.34 2.74 0.19
CA VAL A 161 -26.80 2.73 0.09
C VAL A 161 -27.20 1.80 -1.03
N ALA A 162 -28.03 0.78 -0.72
CA ALA A 162 -28.62 -0.04 -1.74
C ALA A 162 -29.48 0.87 -2.64
N GLU A 163 -29.06 1.07 -3.87
CA GLU A 163 -29.90 1.76 -4.84
C GLU A 163 -31.11 0.87 -5.14
N GLU A 164 -32.25 1.19 -4.55
CA GLU A 164 -33.56 0.62 -4.97
C GLU A 164 -33.89 1.04 -6.40
N ASN A 165 -33.07 1.85 -7.04
CA ASN A 165 -33.27 2.45 -8.35
C ASN A 165 -32.10 2.25 -9.31
N ILE A 166 -31.62 1.01 -9.50
CA ILE A 166 -30.91 0.72 -10.75
C ILE A 166 -32.00 0.75 -11.84
N LYS A 167 -32.13 1.89 -12.48
CA LYS A 167 -33.01 2.00 -13.67
C LYS A 167 -32.54 0.96 -14.67
N LYS A 168 -33.41 0.00 -14.94
CA LYS A 168 -33.28 -1.01 -15.98
C LYS A 168 -33.05 -0.38 -17.36
#